data_f593dc787e5db52b8546a5d6e9f56d3c
#
_entry.id   f593dc787e5db52b8546a5d6e9f56d3c
#
_cell.length_a   1.000
_cell.length_b   1.000
_cell.length_c   1.000
_cell.angle_alpha   90.00
_cell.angle_beta   90.00
_cell.angle_gamma   90.00
#
_symmetry.space_group_name_H-M   'P 1'
#
loop_
_entity.id
_entity.type
_entity.pdbx_description
1 polymer ?
#
loop_
_entity_poly.entity_id
_entity_poly.type
_entity_poly.pdbx_seq_one_letter_code
_entity_poly.pdbx_strand_id
1 'polypeptide(L)'
;MSRTVKLVLGAGVVVLVAVLGFLVASSGQEAVEQGFVVAADLDPEYLTLPGEQQGLPTEGPVPAETWRGIGQAAPLSEGRALWVPRWSYKTAADVRTIVSKAASANFNILLFQVRGNGDAYYSSVYEPWSDRLTGSLGRYPGWDPLALAIQEAHAAGLQLHAYVNVYPSWLGVTPPSSSTPQHMFQRFNAQYGNQWVQWDRNHSPMGLNEQYLAANPAHPAVTEHVVAVCRDIVMNYDVDGLHLDYVRYSGPYFSYDPVSDRLFQAQGGGDRGDWQRAQVSELVGRIYDEVLPLRPGMALSAAVWPIYKDKWGWVTYGTTTYAGYGGYFQDCRGWLKSGTMDFIAPMLYGTAVMNSRDRFNTLVADFMVESYGRQVYAGIHADYASFSEIEARINMARRAGCQGQAIFAYSVVDGKGYWDEFRAGPYAQPAKVPAMPWK
;
A
#
# COMPACT_ATOMS: atom_id res chain seq x y z
N MET A 1 32.08 -43.64 -42.13
CA MET A 1 33.26 -43.10 -41.38
C MET A 1 32.74 -42.25 -40.23
N SER A 2 32.77 -42.86 -39.05
CA SER A 2 32.32 -42.29 -37.79
C SER A 2 33.41 -41.36 -37.21
N ARG A 3 33.06 -40.17 -36.75
CA ARG A 3 33.92 -39.38 -35.84
C ARG A 3 33.16 -39.16 -34.53
N THR A 4 33.58 -39.91 -33.53
CA THR A 4 33.21 -39.82 -32.14
C THR A 4 33.83 -38.56 -31.55
N VAL A 5 33.00 -37.69 -30.98
CA VAL A 5 33.45 -36.57 -30.12
C VAL A 5 33.23 -37.00 -28.66
N LYS A 6 34.32 -37.06 -27.91
CA LYS A 6 34.29 -37.30 -26.48
C LYS A 6 33.91 -36.00 -25.75
N LEU A 7 32.81 -36.03 -25.01
CA LEU A 7 32.43 -35.00 -24.07
C LEU A 7 33.04 -35.33 -22.70
N VAL A 8 33.81 -34.40 -22.16
CA VAL A 8 34.33 -34.48 -20.77
C VAL A 8 33.26 -33.86 -19.88
N LEU A 9 32.72 -34.69 -19.02
CA LEU A 9 31.79 -34.28 -17.94
C LEU A 9 32.60 -33.74 -16.76
N GLY A 10 32.53 -32.43 -16.53
CA GLY A 10 32.88 -31.82 -15.26
C GLY A 10 31.69 -31.88 -14.32
N ALA A 11 31.88 -32.46 -13.12
CA ALA A 11 30.82 -32.57 -12.11
C ALA A 11 30.59 -31.21 -11.46
N GLY A 12 29.49 -30.57 -11.81
CA GLY A 12 28.91 -29.46 -11.06
C GLY A 12 27.62 -29.95 -10.42
N VAL A 13 27.56 -29.92 -9.11
CA VAL A 13 26.36 -30.24 -8.33
C VAL A 13 25.37 -29.11 -8.55
N VAL A 14 24.35 -29.36 -9.35
CA VAL A 14 23.18 -28.47 -9.46
C VAL A 14 22.22 -28.86 -8.35
N VAL A 15 22.15 -28.05 -7.31
CA VAL A 15 21.07 -28.14 -6.32
C VAL A 15 19.83 -27.53 -6.95
N LEU A 16 18.95 -28.35 -7.47
CA LEU A 16 17.62 -27.95 -7.91
C LEU A 16 16.77 -27.77 -6.66
N VAL A 17 16.61 -26.54 -6.19
CA VAL A 17 15.53 -26.22 -5.24
C VAL A 17 14.25 -26.13 -6.05
N ALA A 18 13.53 -27.25 -6.10
CA ALA A 18 12.18 -27.27 -6.61
C ALA A 18 11.28 -26.49 -5.62
N VAL A 19 11.06 -25.23 -5.89
CA VAL A 19 9.92 -24.51 -5.32
C VAL A 19 8.69 -25.07 -6.03
N LEU A 20 8.00 -26.00 -5.38
CA LEU A 20 6.65 -26.40 -5.77
C LEU A 20 5.74 -25.19 -5.57
N GLY A 21 5.65 -24.35 -6.58
CA GLY A 21 4.56 -23.40 -6.73
C GLY A 21 3.30 -24.22 -6.98
N PHE A 22 2.39 -24.26 -6.04
CA PHE A 22 1.01 -24.64 -6.31
C PHE A 22 0.45 -23.64 -7.31
N LEU A 23 0.41 -24.02 -8.57
CA LEU A 23 -0.40 -23.36 -9.60
C LEU A 23 -1.87 -23.64 -9.24
N VAL A 24 -2.44 -22.82 -8.38
CA VAL A 24 -3.87 -22.58 -8.44
C VAL A 24 -4.07 -21.66 -9.63
N ALA A 25 -4.69 -22.14 -10.68
CA ALA A 25 -5.06 -21.38 -11.86
C ALA A 25 -6.12 -20.34 -11.48
N SER A 26 -5.67 -19.20 -10.97
CA SER A 26 -6.47 -17.99 -10.86
C SER A 26 -5.53 -16.78 -11.02
N SER A 27 -5.46 -16.31 -12.26
CA SER A 27 -5.02 -14.99 -12.68
C SER A 27 -3.64 -14.51 -12.21
N GLY A 28 -2.71 -14.37 -13.14
CA GLY A 28 -1.46 -13.61 -13.01
C GLY A 28 -1.64 -12.14 -12.58
N GLN A 29 -2.84 -11.70 -12.28
CA GLN A 29 -3.21 -10.39 -11.78
C GLN A 29 -2.93 -10.21 -10.28
N GLU A 30 -3.04 -11.25 -9.44
CA GLU A 30 -2.77 -11.13 -8.00
C GLU A 30 -1.30 -10.80 -7.69
N ALA A 31 -0.35 -11.33 -8.47
CA ALA A 31 1.07 -11.06 -8.30
C ALA A 31 1.45 -9.63 -8.67
N VAL A 32 0.73 -9.02 -9.62
CA VAL A 32 1.00 -7.66 -10.10
C VAL A 32 0.50 -6.60 -9.12
N GLU A 33 -0.60 -6.88 -8.40
CA GLU A 33 -1.16 -5.89 -7.46
C GLU A 33 -0.41 -5.82 -6.13
N GLN A 34 0.36 -6.83 -5.79
CA GLN A 34 1.17 -6.79 -4.58
C GLN A 34 2.28 -5.72 -4.63
N GLY A 35 2.42 -5.00 -5.77
CA GLY A 35 3.35 -3.87 -5.89
C GLY A 35 4.82 -4.27 -5.78
N PHE A 36 5.08 -5.58 -5.81
CA PHE A 36 6.40 -6.16 -5.75
C PHE A 36 6.81 -6.64 -7.14
N VAL A 37 7.97 -6.18 -7.57
CA VAL A 37 8.72 -6.92 -8.56
C VAL A 37 8.94 -8.30 -7.97
N VAL A 38 8.32 -9.30 -8.56
CA VAL A 38 8.63 -10.69 -8.24
C VAL A 38 10.13 -10.85 -8.45
N ALA A 39 10.81 -11.46 -7.49
CA ALA A 39 12.27 -11.66 -7.47
C ALA A 39 12.75 -12.61 -8.59
N ALA A 40 12.43 -12.28 -9.85
CA ALA A 40 12.88 -13.03 -11.03
C ALA A 40 14.22 -12.54 -11.59
N ASP A 41 14.74 -11.39 -11.11
CA ASP A 41 15.97 -10.78 -11.61
C ASP A 41 16.99 -10.49 -10.49
N LEU A 42 17.10 -11.34 -9.48
CA LEU A 42 18.20 -11.25 -8.51
C LEU A 42 19.33 -12.16 -8.94
N ASP A 43 20.46 -11.55 -9.25
CA ASP A 43 21.74 -12.22 -9.52
C ASP A 43 22.15 -13.07 -8.28
N PRO A 44 22.51 -14.35 -8.45
CA PRO A 44 22.87 -15.25 -7.35
C PRO A 44 24.09 -14.84 -6.51
N GLU A 45 24.89 -13.88 -6.94
CA GLU A 45 26.10 -13.46 -6.23
C GLU A 45 25.88 -12.63 -4.97
N TYR A 46 24.66 -12.22 -4.65
CA TYR A 46 24.38 -11.41 -3.45
C TYR A 46 24.03 -12.20 -2.18
N LEU A 47 24.24 -13.52 -2.17
CA LEU A 47 23.88 -14.37 -1.01
C LEU A 47 25.01 -14.62 -0.02
N THR A 48 26.18 -14.02 -0.19
CA THR A 48 27.29 -14.20 0.78
C THR A 48 27.79 -12.87 1.32
N LEU A 49 27.39 -12.53 2.53
CA LEU A 49 28.09 -11.55 3.36
C LEU A 49 28.93 -12.28 4.42
N PRO A 50 30.19 -11.85 4.68
CA PRO A 50 31.04 -12.44 5.70
C PRO A 50 30.50 -12.13 7.10
N GLY A 51 30.53 -13.11 7.98
CA GLY A 51 30.11 -12.98 9.36
C GLY A 51 31.06 -12.14 10.20
N GLU A 52 30.52 -11.27 11.03
CA GLU A 52 31.15 -10.85 12.29
C GLU A 52 30.15 -11.08 13.42
N GLN A 53 30.54 -12.06 14.26
CA GLN A 53 29.95 -12.26 15.58
C GLN A 53 30.59 -11.27 16.54
N GLN A 54 29.79 -10.33 17.05
CA GLN A 54 30.12 -9.70 18.34
C GLN A 54 28.92 -9.89 19.26
N GLY A 55 29.19 -10.58 20.39
CA GLY A 55 28.23 -10.92 21.40
C GLY A 55 27.66 -9.68 22.11
N LEU A 56 26.35 -9.60 22.21
CA LEU A 56 25.65 -8.67 23.06
C LEU A 56 25.52 -9.25 24.48
N PRO A 57 25.54 -8.41 25.53
CA PRO A 57 25.39 -8.88 26.91
C PRO A 57 24.00 -9.44 27.14
N THR A 58 23.92 -10.57 27.80
CA THR A 58 22.68 -11.17 28.29
C THR A 58 22.22 -10.40 29.52
N GLU A 59 21.17 -9.59 29.38
CA GLU A 59 20.44 -9.07 30.53
C GLU A 59 19.59 -10.18 31.15
N GLY A 60 19.74 -10.37 32.46
CA GLY A 60 19.00 -11.34 33.24
C GLY A 60 17.49 -10.98 33.38
N PRO A 61 16.67 -11.91 33.90
CA PRO A 61 15.23 -11.71 33.98
C PRO A 61 14.88 -10.57 34.93
N VAL A 62 14.12 -9.58 34.43
CA VAL A 62 13.53 -8.50 35.24
C VAL A 62 12.47 -9.11 36.16
N PRO A 63 12.47 -8.82 37.47
CA PRO A 63 11.48 -9.35 38.41
C PRO A 63 10.06 -8.86 38.06
N ALA A 64 9.10 -9.77 38.13
CA ALA A 64 7.68 -9.45 37.99
C ALA A 64 7.22 -8.60 39.18
N GLU A 65 7.09 -7.30 39.01
CA GLU A 65 6.42 -6.44 40.00
C GLU A 65 4.92 -6.71 39.98
N THR A 66 4.42 -7.12 41.13
CA THR A 66 3.01 -7.35 41.43
C THR A 66 2.25 -6.03 41.43
N TRP A 67 1.56 -5.73 40.32
CA TRP A 67 0.59 -4.64 40.24
C TRP A 67 -0.71 -5.03 40.95
N ARG A 68 -0.88 -4.60 42.18
CA ARG A 68 -2.20 -4.53 42.84
C ARG A 68 -2.66 -3.07 42.80
N GLY A 69 -3.50 -2.75 41.85
CA GLY A 69 -4.20 -1.48 41.76
C GLY A 69 -5.51 -1.71 41.02
N ILE A 70 -6.62 -1.81 41.75
CA ILE A 70 -7.97 -1.95 41.20
C ILE A 70 -8.43 -0.57 40.73
N GLY A 71 -8.04 -0.20 39.51
CA GLY A 71 -8.74 0.74 38.66
C GLY A 71 -8.97 0.01 37.35
N GLN A 72 -10.14 0.10 36.74
CA GLN A 72 -10.35 -0.43 35.42
C GLN A 72 -9.24 0.18 34.53
N ALA A 73 -8.34 -0.66 34.05
CA ALA A 73 -7.29 -0.23 33.13
C ALA A 73 -7.97 0.49 31.96
N ALA A 74 -7.48 1.68 31.61
CA ALA A 74 -8.00 2.38 30.46
C ALA A 74 -7.97 1.42 29.26
N PRO A 75 -9.03 1.40 28.42
CA PRO A 75 -9.06 0.51 27.28
C PRO A 75 -7.83 0.72 26.40
N LEU A 76 -7.21 -0.36 25.97
CA LEU A 76 -6.03 -0.31 25.08
C LEU A 76 -6.37 0.54 23.85
N SER A 77 -5.50 1.50 23.56
CA SER A 77 -5.62 2.36 22.38
C SER A 77 -4.56 1.95 21.37
N GLU A 78 -4.97 1.31 20.27
CA GLU A 78 -4.08 0.81 19.23
C GLU A 78 -4.84 0.62 17.92
N GLY A 79 -4.34 1.20 16.83
CA GLY A 79 -4.87 0.95 15.49
C GLY A 79 -4.41 -0.42 14.98
N ARG A 80 -5.35 -1.29 14.66
CA ARG A 80 -5.13 -2.63 14.13
C ARG A 80 -5.76 -2.74 12.76
N ALA A 81 -5.06 -2.18 11.77
CA ALA A 81 -5.56 -2.11 10.41
C ALA A 81 -5.23 -3.37 9.62
N LEU A 82 -6.17 -3.79 8.77
CA LEU A 82 -5.99 -4.88 7.82
C LEU A 82 -6.21 -4.36 6.41
N TRP A 83 -5.22 -4.50 5.52
CA TRP A 83 -5.43 -4.24 4.11
C TRP A 83 -6.26 -5.35 3.48
N VAL A 84 -7.34 -4.95 2.82
CA VAL A 84 -8.24 -5.81 2.05
C VAL A 84 -8.17 -5.37 0.58
N PRO A 85 -7.22 -5.91 -0.21
CA PRO A 85 -7.13 -5.63 -1.64
C PRO A 85 -8.40 -6.06 -2.39
N ARG A 86 -8.72 -5.39 -3.49
CA ARG A 86 -9.88 -5.70 -4.34
C ARG A 86 -9.91 -7.15 -4.85
N TRP A 87 -8.78 -7.84 -4.83
CA TRP A 87 -8.64 -9.24 -5.19
C TRP A 87 -9.22 -10.19 -4.14
N SER A 88 -9.40 -9.73 -2.91
CA SER A 88 -9.85 -10.54 -1.77
C SER A 88 -11.36 -10.81 -1.78
N TYR A 89 -12.12 -10.12 -2.63
CA TYR A 89 -13.57 -10.28 -2.67
C TYR A 89 -14.13 -10.14 -4.09
N LYS A 90 -15.21 -10.86 -4.35
CA LYS A 90 -15.99 -10.81 -5.60
C LYS A 90 -17.49 -10.92 -5.35
N THR A 91 -17.89 -11.42 -4.18
CA THR A 91 -19.28 -11.66 -3.79
C THR A 91 -19.59 -11.00 -2.44
N ALA A 92 -20.87 -10.79 -2.17
CA ALA A 92 -21.34 -10.31 -0.88
C ALA A 92 -20.96 -11.27 0.29
N ALA A 93 -20.85 -12.57 0.04
CA ALA A 93 -20.42 -13.56 1.01
C ALA A 93 -18.94 -13.36 1.39
N ASP A 94 -18.09 -13.03 0.42
CA ASP A 94 -16.67 -12.76 0.68
C ASP A 94 -16.53 -11.57 1.64
N VAL A 95 -17.25 -10.47 1.38
CA VAL A 95 -17.23 -9.27 2.24
C VAL A 95 -17.63 -9.59 3.67
N ARG A 96 -18.73 -10.33 3.87
CA ARG A 96 -19.17 -10.75 5.21
C ARG A 96 -18.13 -11.62 5.91
N THR A 97 -17.52 -12.55 5.16
CA THR A 97 -16.46 -13.42 5.68
C THR A 97 -15.23 -12.62 6.12
N ILE A 98 -14.79 -11.65 5.31
CA ILE A 98 -13.66 -10.76 5.61
C ILE A 98 -13.92 -10.01 6.92
N VAL A 99 -15.07 -9.34 7.03
CA VAL A 99 -15.43 -8.55 8.22
C VAL A 99 -15.52 -9.44 9.45
N SER A 100 -16.21 -10.57 9.37
CA SER A 100 -16.37 -11.50 10.50
C SER A 100 -15.02 -12.02 11.01
N LYS A 101 -14.12 -12.44 10.11
CA LYS A 101 -12.79 -12.94 10.48
C LYS A 101 -11.93 -11.83 11.10
N ALA A 102 -11.90 -10.63 10.51
CA ALA A 102 -11.15 -9.51 11.04
C ALA A 102 -11.64 -9.11 12.45
N ALA A 103 -12.95 -8.99 12.64
CA ALA A 103 -13.54 -8.68 13.93
C ALA A 103 -13.21 -9.77 14.99
N SER A 104 -13.32 -11.06 14.63
CA SER A 104 -13.02 -12.17 15.52
C SER A 104 -11.57 -12.21 15.99
N ALA A 105 -10.64 -11.65 15.20
CA ALA A 105 -9.22 -11.55 15.51
C ALA A 105 -8.82 -10.20 16.14
N ASN A 106 -9.79 -9.39 16.59
CA ASN A 106 -9.60 -8.09 17.23
C ASN A 106 -8.85 -7.05 16.36
N PHE A 107 -8.97 -7.13 15.03
CA PHE A 107 -8.73 -5.97 14.17
C PHE A 107 -9.82 -4.92 14.44
N ASN A 108 -9.52 -3.65 14.20
CA ASN A 108 -10.48 -2.55 14.41
C ASN A 108 -10.57 -1.55 13.25
N ILE A 109 -9.77 -1.73 12.20
CA ILE A 109 -9.81 -0.93 10.97
C ILE A 109 -9.66 -1.86 9.76
N LEU A 110 -10.54 -1.69 8.76
CA LEU A 110 -10.38 -2.28 7.44
C LEU A 110 -9.97 -1.20 6.45
N LEU A 111 -8.81 -1.38 5.79
CA LEU A 111 -8.39 -0.59 4.64
C LEU A 111 -8.91 -1.32 3.41
N PHE A 112 -10.14 -1.01 3.00
CA PHE A 112 -10.92 -1.78 2.03
C PHE A 112 -10.79 -1.15 0.64
N GLN A 113 -10.12 -1.83 -0.29
CA GLN A 113 -9.83 -1.28 -1.61
C GLN A 113 -11.08 -1.19 -2.47
N VAL A 114 -11.41 0.04 -2.87
CA VAL A 114 -12.61 0.35 -3.67
C VAL A 114 -12.31 0.99 -5.01
N ARG A 115 -11.06 1.33 -5.27
CA ARG A 115 -10.57 1.85 -6.54
C ARG A 115 -9.23 1.21 -6.88
N GLY A 116 -9.14 0.54 -8.01
CA GLY A 116 -7.94 -0.16 -8.45
C GLY A 116 -7.16 0.58 -9.53
N ASN A 117 -7.76 0.74 -10.69
CA ASN A 117 -7.11 1.25 -11.90
C ASN A 117 -8.06 2.08 -12.77
N GLY A 118 -8.73 3.07 -12.18
CA GLY A 118 -9.73 3.91 -12.86
C GLY A 118 -11.10 3.23 -12.95
N ASP A 119 -11.32 2.24 -12.10
CA ASP A 119 -12.56 1.47 -11.96
C ASP A 119 -13.05 1.49 -10.50
N ALA A 120 -14.34 1.34 -10.29
CA ALA A 120 -14.98 1.45 -9.00
C ALA A 120 -15.56 0.11 -8.51
N TYR A 121 -15.47 -0.13 -7.20
CA TYR A 121 -16.14 -1.19 -6.46
C TYR A 121 -17.27 -0.60 -5.59
N TYR A 122 -17.87 0.48 -6.07
CA TYR A 122 -18.99 1.22 -5.47
C TYR A 122 -19.74 1.96 -6.57
N SER A 123 -20.94 2.47 -6.29
CA SER A 123 -21.70 3.23 -7.25
C SER A 123 -21.08 4.61 -7.46
N SER A 124 -20.35 4.80 -8.55
CA SER A 124 -19.67 6.04 -8.90
C SER A 124 -20.27 6.68 -10.14
N VAL A 125 -20.32 8.03 -10.15
CA VAL A 125 -20.67 8.80 -11.35
C VAL A 125 -19.43 9.14 -12.20
N TYR A 126 -18.23 8.89 -11.70
CA TYR A 126 -16.97 9.26 -12.34
C TYR A 126 -16.25 8.08 -12.98
N GLU A 127 -16.36 6.88 -12.40
CA GLU A 127 -15.63 5.67 -12.82
C GLU A 127 -16.59 4.49 -12.99
N PRO A 128 -16.33 3.61 -13.99
CA PRO A 128 -17.20 2.47 -14.24
C PRO A 128 -17.03 1.39 -13.17
N TRP A 129 -18.06 0.57 -12.96
CA TRP A 129 -17.96 -0.66 -12.20
C TRP A 129 -16.82 -1.52 -12.73
N SER A 130 -16.01 -2.07 -11.83
CA SER A 130 -14.91 -2.96 -12.19
C SER A 130 -15.42 -4.20 -12.94
N ASP A 131 -14.72 -4.57 -14.00
CA ASP A 131 -14.98 -5.81 -14.74
C ASP A 131 -14.74 -7.06 -13.89
N ARG A 132 -13.90 -6.96 -12.85
CA ARG A 132 -13.65 -8.05 -11.91
C ARG A 132 -14.93 -8.55 -11.22
N LEU A 133 -15.88 -7.69 -10.96
CA LEU A 133 -17.14 -8.05 -10.29
C LEU A 133 -18.07 -8.86 -11.18
N THR A 134 -18.07 -8.60 -12.49
CA THR A 134 -19.07 -9.16 -13.41
C THR A 134 -18.48 -9.80 -14.67
N GLY A 135 -17.17 -9.62 -14.92
CA GLY A 135 -16.52 -9.95 -16.18
C GLY A 135 -16.70 -8.89 -17.27
N SER A 136 -17.32 -7.75 -16.98
CA SER A 136 -17.56 -6.67 -17.96
C SER A 136 -17.48 -5.31 -17.29
N LEU A 137 -16.60 -4.44 -17.81
CA LEU A 137 -16.40 -3.08 -17.31
C LEU A 137 -17.71 -2.26 -17.42
N GLY A 138 -18.05 -1.55 -16.34
CA GLY A 138 -19.27 -0.72 -16.26
C GLY A 138 -20.56 -1.47 -15.97
N ARG A 139 -20.53 -2.80 -15.91
CA ARG A 139 -21.74 -3.58 -15.61
C ARG A 139 -21.98 -3.63 -14.10
N TYR A 140 -23.14 -3.14 -13.65
CA TYR A 140 -23.57 -3.23 -12.26
C TYR A 140 -23.63 -4.69 -11.77
N PRO A 141 -23.00 -5.03 -10.64
CA PRO A 141 -22.94 -6.41 -10.15
C PRO A 141 -24.22 -6.90 -9.44
N GLY A 142 -25.25 -6.05 -9.31
CA GLY A 142 -26.48 -6.37 -8.58
C GLY A 142 -26.40 -6.06 -7.08
N TRP A 143 -25.27 -5.56 -6.58
CA TRP A 143 -25.01 -5.17 -5.20
C TRP A 143 -23.89 -4.14 -5.16
N ASP A 144 -23.73 -3.46 -4.02
CA ASP A 144 -22.68 -2.45 -3.83
C ASP A 144 -21.65 -2.96 -2.79
N PRO A 145 -20.43 -3.29 -3.21
CA PRO A 145 -19.38 -3.78 -2.32
C PRO A 145 -19.04 -2.84 -1.16
N LEU A 146 -18.90 -1.54 -1.43
CA LEU A 146 -18.54 -0.56 -0.39
C LEU A 146 -19.68 -0.36 0.60
N ALA A 147 -20.92 -0.20 0.10
CA ALA A 147 -22.08 -0.05 0.98
C ALA A 147 -22.23 -1.26 1.92
N LEU A 148 -22.09 -2.48 1.40
CA LEU A 148 -22.14 -3.69 2.22
C LEU A 148 -20.98 -3.76 3.22
N ALA A 149 -19.77 -3.45 2.78
CA ALA A 149 -18.59 -3.51 3.65
C ALA A 149 -18.70 -2.54 4.84
N ILE A 150 -19.22 -1.32 4.61
CA ILE A 150 -19.50 -0.34 5.67
C ILE A 150 -20.54 -0.90 6.65
N GLN A 151 -21.66 -1.39 6.13
CA GLN A 151 -22.74 -1.93 6.97
C GLN A 151 -22.23 -3.06 7.88
N GLU A 152 -21.52 -4.02 7.32
CA GLU A 152 -20.99 -5.18 8.07
C GLU A 152 -19.88 -4.76 9.05
N ALA A 153 -18.97 -3.87 8.63
CA ALA A 153 -17.87 -3.38 9.48
C ALA A 153 -18.41 -2.61 10.70
N HIS A 154 -19.34 -1.66 10.48
CA HIS A 154 -19.93 -0.89 11.57
C HIS A 154 -20.76 -1.77 12.53
N ALA A 155 -21.50 -2.74 12.00
CA ALA A 155 -22.23 -3.72 12.83
C ALA A 155 -21.27 -4.58 13.68
N ALA A 156 -20.04 -4.81 13.22
CA ALA A 156 -19.00 -5.54 13.95
C ALA A 156 -18.11 -4.63 14.82
N GLY A 157 -18.33 -3.32 14.85
CA GLY A 157 -17.55 -2.34 15.62
C GLY A 157 -16.18 -1.99 15.01
N LEU A 158 -15.99 -2.23 13.71
CA LEU A 158 -14.78 -1.86 12.98
C LEU A 158 -15.00 -0.54 12.23
N GLN A 159 -13.91 0.24 12.08
CA GLN A 159 -13.86 1.33 11.12
C GLN A 159 -13.60 0.77 9.72
N LEU A 160 -14.17 1.43 8.69
CA LEU A 160 -13.92 1.14 7.30
C LEU A 160 -13.34 2.37 6.60
N HIS A 161 -12.09 2.25 6.15
CA HIS A 161 -11.44 3.26 5.33
C HIS A 161 -11.46 2.83 3.86
N ALA A 162 -12.01 3.68 2.99
CA ALA A 162 -12.00 3.42 1.56
C ALA A 162 -10.56 3.53 1.02
N TYR A 163 -10.01 2.42 0.58
CA TYR A 163 -8.66 2.34 0.02
C TYR A 163 -8.70 2.62 -1.48
N VAL A 164 -7.94 3.62 -1.91
CA VAL A 164 -7.93 4.19 -3.26
C VAL A 164 -6.51 4.14 -3.82
N ASN A 165 -6.29 3.40 -4.91
CA ASN A 165 -5.10 3.57 -5.73
C ASN A 165 -5.20 4.91 -6.48
N VAL A 166 -4.27 5.84 -6.24
CA VAL A 166 -4.41 7.23 -6.71
C VAL A 166 -4.09 7.37 -8.20
N TYR A 167 -2.89 7.02 -8.63
CA TYR A 167 -2.45 7.23 -10.01
C TYR A 167 -2.56 6.01 -10.94
N PRO A 168 -2.67 4.76 -10.49
CA PRO A 168 -3.00 3.66 -11.38
C PRO A 168 -4.29 3.94 -12.15
N SER A 169 -4.21 3.81 -13.48
CA SER A 169 -5.30 4.20 -14.39
C SER A 169 -5.75 3.06 -15.27
N TRP A 170 -4.93 2.05 -15.47
CA TRP A 170 -5.29 0.81 -16.13
C TRP A 170 -4.27 -0.29 -15.83
N LEU A 171 -4.73 -1.52 -15.88
CA LEU A 171 -3.88 -2.72 -15.80
C LEU A 171 -4.24 -3.65 -16.96
N GLY A 172 -3.31 -3.86 -17.87
CA GLY A 172 -3.48 -4.77 -19.00
C GLY A 172 -2.85 -4.25 -20.29
N VAL A 173 -2.64 -5.19 -21.22
CA VAL A 173 -1.98 -4.96 -22.52
C VAL A 173 -2.92 -4.40 -23.61
N THR A 174 -4.22 -4.39 -23.34
CA THR A 174 -5.24 -3.86 -24.25
C THR A 174 -5.99 -2.72 -23.56
N PRO A 175 -6.47 -1.72 -24.31
CA PRO A 175 -7.31 -0.66 -23.75
C PRO A 175 -8.55 -1.20 -23.03
N PRO A 176 -9.05 -0.51 -21.97
CA PRO A 176 -10.31 -0.86 -21.35
C PRO A 176 -11.44 -0.83 -22.39
N SER A 177 -12.44 -1.70 -22.23
CA SER A 177 -13.64 -1.70 -23.05
C SER A 177 -14.49 -0.44 -22.81
N SER A 178 -15.37 -0.12 -23.75
CA SER A 178 -16.35 0.96 -23.56
C SER A 178 -17.25 0.68 -22.35
N SER A 179 -17.54 1.73 -21.58
CA SER A 179 -18.32 1.65 -20.34
C SER A 179 -19.16 2.91 -20.10
N THR A 180 -20.09 2.82 -19.16
CA THR A 180 -20.86 3.96 -18.64
C THR A 180 -20.81 3.89 -17.10
N PRO A 181 -20.23 4.90 -16.40
CA PRO A 181 -19.50 6.04 -16.97
C PRO A 181 -18.31 5.62 -17.84
N GLN A 182 -17.90 6.51 -18.76
CA GLN A 182 -16.73 6.23 -19.60
C GLN A 182 -15.46 6.20 -18.74
N HIS A 183 -14.66 5.14 -18.89
CA HIS A 183 -13.39 4.99 -18.17
C HIS A 183 -12.44 6.18 -18.45
N MET A 184 -11.68 6.63 -17.45
CA MET A 184 -10.78 7.78 -17.59
C MET A 184 -9.78 7.62 -18.74
N PHE A 185 -9.34 6.40 -19.04
CA PHE A 185 -8.44 6.10 -20.16
C PHE A 185 -9.00 6.61 -21.50
N GLN A 186 -10.24 6.23 -21.87
CA GLN A 186 -10.83 6.68 -23.14
C GLN A 186 -11.11 8.18 -23.11
N ARG A 187 -11.66 8.68 -22.00
CA ARG A 187 -12.02 10.09 -21.86
C ARG A 187 -10.79 11.00 -21.97
N PHE A 188 -9.71 10.67 -21.27
CA PHE A 188 -8.50 11.49 -21.26
C PHE A 188 -7.68 11.33 -22.53
N ASN A 189 -7.63 10.14 -23.14
CA ASN A 189 -7.00 9.98 -24.45
C ASN A 189 -7.73 10.78 -25.53
N ALA A 190 -9.07 10.82 -25.52
CA ALA A 190 -9.83 11.61 -26.47
C ALA A 190 -9.59 13.13 -26.30
N GLN A 191 -9.37 13.59 -25.07
CA GLN A 191 -9.23 15.02 -24.76
C GLN A 191 -7.77 15.51 -24.78
N TYR A 192 -6.82 14.70 -24.32
CA TYR A 192 -5.43 15.12 -24.08
C TYR A 192 -4.39 14.26 -24.83
N GLY A 193 -4.82 13.29 -25.64
CA GLY A 193 -3.92 12.29 -26.20
C GLY A 193 -3.29 11.46 -25.10
N ASN A 194 -1.99 11.31 -25.13
CA ASN A 194 -1.22 10.60 -24.10
C ASN A 194 -0.53 11.52 -23.08
N GLN A 195 -0.87 12.82 -23.04
CA GLN A 195 -0.21 13.79 -22.15
C GLN A 195 -0.64 13.65 -20.66
N TRP A 196 -1.71 12.91 -20.39
CA TRP A 196 -2.22 12.67 -19.05
C TRP A 196 -1.57 11.48 -18.33
N VAL A 197 -0.79 10.64 -19.06
CA VAL A 197 -0.01 9.54 -18.46
C VAL A 197 1.39 10.00 -18.13
N GLN A 198 2.08 9.25 -17.27
CA GLN A 198 3.48 9.50 -16.98
C GLN A 198 4.36 9.18 -18.19
N TRP A 199 5.37 10.01 -18.47
CA TRP A 199 6.36 9.80 -19.51
C TRP A 199 7.73 9.57 -18.88
N ASP A 200 8.53 8.72 -19.49
CA ASP A 200 9.89 8.48 -19.04
C ASP A 200 10.84 9.65 -19.40
N ARG A 201 12.09 9.57 -18.95
CA ARG A 201 13.12 10.59 -19.20
C ARG A 201 13.55 10.68 -20.69
N ASN A 202 13.15 9.74 -21.53
CA ASN A 202 13.38 9.80 -22.97
C ASN A 202 12.19 10.44 -23.68
N HIS A 203 11.30 11.09 -22.95
CA HIS A 203 10.07 11.69 -23.45
C HIS A 203 9.17 10.68 -24.18
N SER A 204 9.11 9.46 -23.66
CA SER A 204 8.21 8.41 -24.15
C SER A 204 7.07 8.19 -23.16
N PRO A 205 5.80 8.23 -23.61
CA PRO A 205 4.66 7.98 -22.74
C PRO A 205 4.64 6.53 -22.28
N MET A 206 4.17 6.30 -21.05
CA MET A 206 3.85 4.95 -20.60
C MET A 206 2.86 4.30 -21.57
N GLY A 207 3.21 3.09 -22.03
CA GLY A 207 2.34 2.24 -22.84
C GLY A 207 1.56 1.25 -21.99
N LEU A 208 0.60 0.60 -22.63
CA LEU A 208 -0.12 -0.54 -22.05
C LEU A 208 0.83 -1.74 -21.99
N ASN A 209 0.90 -2.34 -20.82
CA ASN A 209 1.70 -3.54 -20.56
C ASN A 209 1.06 -4.33 -19.39
N GLU A 210 1.76 -5.31 -18.86
CA GLU A 210 1.30 -6.12 -17.71
C GLU A 210 1.41 -5.40 -16.36
N GLN A 211 1.88 -4.15 -16.36
CA GLN A 211 1.95 -3.30 -15.17
C GLN A 211 0.91 -2.19 -15.24
N TYR A 212 0.79 -1.40 -14.17
CA TYR A 212 -0.11 -0.25 -14.18
C TYR A 212 0.36 0.83 -15.15
N LEU A 213 -0.55 1.23 -16.04
CA LEU A 213 -0.48 2.54 -16.66
C LEU A 213 -0.78 3.58 -15.57
N ALA A 214 0.13 4.50 -15.34
CA ALA A 214 -0.02 5.51 -14.30
C ALA A 214 -0.33 6.89 -14.89
N ALA A 215 -1.35 7.56 -14.32
CA ALA A 215 -1.66 8.94 -14.62
C ALA A 215 -0.56 9.88 -14.12
N ASN A 216 -0.39 11.02 -14.79
CA ASN A 216 0.60 12.03 -14.47
C ASN A 216 0.15 12.88 -13.26
N PRO A 217 0.88 12.87 -12.14
CA PRO A 217 0.52 13.65 -10.95
C PRO A 217 0.46 15.17 -11.18
N ALA A 218 1.20 15.68 -12.16
CA ALA A 218 1.21 17.11 -12.48
C ALA A 218 0.11 17.54 -13.47
N HIS A 219 -0.65 16.61 -14.04
CA HIS A 219 -1.70 16.97 -15.00
C HIS A 219 -2.95 17.46 -14.28
N PRO A 220 -3.40 18.73 -14.48
CA PRO A 220 -4.53 19.30 -13.71
C PRO A 220 -5.81 18.47 -13.78
N ALA A 221 -6.16 17.94 -14.95
CA ALA A 221 -7.36 17.11 -15.09
C ALA A 221 -7.27 15.78 -14.33
N VAL A 222 -6.07 15.24 -14.10
CA VAL A 222 -5.85 14.05 -13.26
C VAL A 222 -6.12 14.40 -11.81
N THR A 223 -5.56 15.52 -11.33
CA THR A 223 -5.79 16.01 -9.96
C THR A 223 -7.28 16.25 -9.71
N GLU A 224 -7.96 16.99 -10.61
CA GLU A 224 -9.41 17.23 -10.52
C GLU A 224 -10.22 15.93 -10.49
N HIS A 225 -9.87 14.95 -11.32
CA HIS A 225 -10.56 13.67 -11.37
C HIS A 225 -10.42 12.89 -10.07
N VAL A 226 -9.19 12.80 -9.51
CA VAL A 226 -8.96 12.08 -8.25
C VAL A 226 -9.65 12.76 -7.07
N VAL A 227 -9.63 14.09 -6.99
CA VAL A 227 -10.36 14.85 -5.97
C VAL A 227 -11.87 14.59 -6.10
N ALA A 228 -12.41 14.59 -7.33
CA ALA A 228 -13.82 14.30 -7.57
C ALA A 228 -14.22 12.87 -7.18
N VAL A 229 -13.36 11.88 -7.46
CA VAL A 229 -13.56 10.48 -7.03
C VAL A 229 -13.57 10.35 -5.50
N CYS A 230 -12.60 10.97 -4.81
CA CYS A 230 -12.58 10.97 -3.36
C CYS A 230 -13.81 11.66 -2.76
N ARG A 231 -14.25 12.78 -3.37
CA ARG A 231 -15.46 13.51 -2.96
C ARG A 231 -16.72 12.65 -3.16
N ASP A 232 -16.82 11.93 -4.27
CA ASP A 232 -17.93 11.01 -4.56
C ASP A 232 -18.08 9.94 -3.49
N ILE A 233 -16.96 9.32 -3.09
CA ILE A 233 -16.94 8.35 -1.98
C ILE A 233 -17.44 8.98 -0.68
N VAL A 234 -16.86 10.11 -0.28
CA VAL A 234 -17.13 10.73 1.03
C VAL A 234 -18.55 11.27 1.14
N MET A 235 -19.11 11.79 0.04
CA MET A 235 -20.49 12.31 0.03
C MET A 235 -21.55 11.22 0.07
N ASN A 236 -21.28 10.07 -0.56
CA ASN A 236 -22.28 9.04 -0.77
C ASN A 236 -22.15 7.83 0.18
N TYR A 237 -21.03 7.68 0.87
CA TYR A 237 -20.74 6.52 1.73
C TYR A 237 -20.27 6.93 3.11
N ASP A 238 -20.75 6.22 4.13
CA ASP A 238 -20.42 6.45 5.54
C ASP A 238 -19.08 5.82 5.93
N VAL A 239 -18.01 6.22 5.22
CA VAL A 239 -16.66 5.75 5.50
C VAL A 239 -16.04 6.50 6.68
N ASP A 240 -15.21 5.82 7.48
CA ASP A 240 -14.48 6.40 8.61
C ASP A 240 -13.16 7.05 8.16
N GLY A 241 -12.73 6.79 6.93
CA GLY A 241 -11.51 7.37 6.37
C GLY A 241 -11.33 7.09 4.89
N LEU A 242 -10.36 7.83 4.32
CA LEU A 242 -9.76 7.52 3.04
C LEU A 242 -8.33 7.03 3.25
N HIS A 243 -7.95 5.96 2.55
CA HIS A 243 -6.60 5.43 2.54
C HIS A 243 -6.03 5.50 1.13
N LEU A 244 -4.99 6.33 0.93
CA LEU A 244 -4.38 6.57 -0.37
C LEU A 244 -3.20 5.62 -0.58
N ASP A 245 -3.22 4.85 -1.66
CA ASP A 245 -2.06 4.12 -2.13
C ASP A 245 -1.66 4.57 -3.53
N TYR A 246 -0.45 4.24 -3.94
CA TYR A 246 0.14 4.73 -5.19
C TYR A 246 0.04 6.25 -5.35
N VAL A 247 0.01 7.00 -4.23
CA VAL A 247 0.04 8.45 -4.19
C VAL A 247 1.51 8.92 -4.35
N ARG A 248 2.04 8.64 -5.55
CA ARG A 248 3.45 8.81 -5.91
C ARG A 248 3.67 8.67 -7.41
N TYR A 249 4.80 9.14 -7.90
CA TYR A 249 5.28 8.78 -9.24
C TYR A 249 5.68 7.31 -9.31
N SER A 250 5.77 6.77 -10.53
CA SER A 250 6.13 5.36 -10.76
C SER A 250 7.62 5.08 -10.58
N GLY A 251 8.45 6.12 -10.47
CA GLY A 251 9.88 6.00 -10.26
C GLY A 251 10.61 7.33 -10.50
N PRO A 252 11.93 7.38 -10.31
CA PRO A 252 12.72 8.61 -10.37
C PRO A 252 12.87 9.18 -11.80
N TYR A 253 12.47 8.41 -12.81
CA TYR A 253 12.61 8.77 -14.23
C TYR A 253 11.28 9.18 -14.86
N PHE A 254 10.31 9.58 -14.06
CA PHE A 254 9.01 10.10 -14.42
C PHE A 254 8.76 11.44 -13.70
N SER A 255 7.99 12.42 -14.20
CA SER A 255 7.40 12.47 -15.52
C SER A 255 8.09 13.57 -16.34
N TYR A 256 8.38 13.29 -17.61
CA TYR A 256 9.02 14.21 -18.55
C TYR A 256 8.11 14.43 -19.76
N ASP A 257 6.83 14.64 -19.48
CA ASP A 257 5.79 14.91 -20.47
C ASP A 257 5.66 16.41 -20.75
N PRO A 258 5.07 16.80 -21.89
CA PRO A 258 4.94 18.21 -22.27
C PRO A 258 4.13 19.08 -21.30
N VAL A 259 3.20 18.50 -20.54
CA VAL A 259 2.43 19.24 -19.52
C VAL A 259 3.31 19.54 -18.33
N SER A 260 4.01 18.52 -17.79
CA SER A 260 4.95 18.66 -16.68
C SER A 260 6.06 19.66 -17.02
N ASP A 261 6.66 19.57 -18.20
CA ASP A 261 7.74 20.47 -18.60
C ASP A 261 7.26 21.91 -18.67
N ARG A 262 6.11 22.15 -19.29
CA ARG A 262 5.52 23.49 -19.37
C ARG A 262 5.21 24.07 -17.98
N LEU A 263 4.59 23.30 -17.09
CA LEU A 263 4.23 23.76 -15.75
C LEU A 263 5.47 24.01 -14.90
N PHE A 264 6.46 23.13 -14.98
CA PHE A 264 7.74 23.29 -14.29
C PHE A 264 8.45 24.60 -14.70
N GLN A 265 8.53 24.88 -16.01
CA GLN A 265 9.12 26.12 -16.50
C GLN A 265 8.29 27.36 -16.12
N ALA A 266 6.96 27.28 -16.19
CA ALA A 266 6.07 28.39 -15.83
C ALA A 266 6.15 28.75 -14.34
N GLN A 267 6.51 27.80 -13.48
CA GLN A 267 6.71 28.01 -12.04
C GLN A 267 8.16 28.40 -11.67
N GLY A 268 8.98 28.75 -12.65
CA GLY A 268 10.33 29.25 -12.46
C GLY A 268 11.44 28.20 -12.50
N GLY A 269 11.12 26.93 -12.79
CA GLY A 269 12.11 25.84 -12.83
C GLY A 269 12.65 25.49 -11.44
N GLY A 270 13.96 25.25 -11.33
CA GLY A 270 14.62 24.89 -10.07
C GLY A 270 14.86 23.39 -9.94
N ASP A 271 14.74 22.84 -8.72
CA ASP A 271 14.87 21.40 -8.52
C ASP A 271 13.59 20.68 -8.97
N ARG A 272 13.73 19.78 -9.98
CA ARG A 272 12.59 19.07 -10.53
C ARG A 272 11.98 18.08 -9.54
N GLY A 273 12.79 17.48 -8.68
CA GLY A 273 12.31 16.56 -7.66
C GLY A 273 11.48 17.26 -6.59
N ASP A 274 11.88 18.45 -6.17
CA ASP A 274 11.09 19.29 -5.27
C ASP A 274 9.75 19.67 -5.90
N TRP A 275 9.79 20.07 -7.18
CA TRP A 275 8.58 20.38 -7.93
C TRP A 275 7.64 19.18 -8.04
N GLN A 276 8.16 17.98 -8.35
CA GLN A 276 7.35 16.76 -8.46
C GLN A 276 6.73 16.37 -7.13
N ARG A 277 7.46 16.50 -6.01
CA ARG A 277 6.91 16.31 -4.65
C ARG A 277 5.79 17.30 -4.35
N ALA A 278 5.93 18.53 -4.80
CA ALA A 278 4.89 19.54 -4.64
C ALA A 278 3.60 19.16 -5.38
N GLN A 279 3.67 18.59 -6.59
CA GLN A 279 2.47 18.14 -7.33
C GLN A 279 1.72 17.04 -6.58
N VAL A 280 2.43 16.05 -6.02
CA VAL A 280 1.80 14.99 -5.22
C VAL A 280 1.22 15.55 -3.92
N SER A 281 1.96 16.45 -3.27
CA SER A 281 1.54 17.09 -2.00
C SER A 281 0.33 18.01 -2.20
N GLU A 282 0.22 18.68 -3.34
CA GLU A 282 -0.94 19.50 -3.71
C GLU A 282 -2.22 18.64 -3.76
N LEU A 283 -2.18 17.47 -4.43
CA LEU A 283 -3.32 16.56 -4.44
C LEU A 283 -3.71 16.11 -3.02
N VAL A 284 -2.73 15.73 -2.20
CA VAL A 284 -2.98 15.31 -0.80
C VAL A 284 -3.61 16.46 0.00
N GLY A 285 -3.06 17.66 -0.12
CA GLY A 285 -3.60 18.88 0.52
C GLY A 285 -5.05 19.16 0.08
N ARG A 286 -5.32 19.11 -1.21
CA ARG A 286 -6.67 19.31 -1.75
C ARG A 286 -7.68 18.27 -1.25
N ILE A 287 -7.29 16.99 -1.17
CA ILE A 287 -8.16 15.96 -0.57
C ILE A 287 -8.42 16.29 0.90
N TYR A 288 -7.39 16.69 1.65
CA TYR A 288 -7.53 17.03 3.06
C TYR A 288 -8.44 18.25 3.29
N ASP A 289 -8.24 19.31 2.52
CA ASP A 289 -8.91 20.60 2.73
C ASP A 289 -10.29 20.69 2.07
N GLU A 290 -10.51 20.01 0.93
CA GLU A 290 -11.74 20.12 0.16
C GLU A 290 -12.69 18.92 0.36
N VAL A 291 -12.18 17.74 0.71
CA VAL A 291 -12.98 16.50 0.75
C VAL A 291 -13.29 16.07 2.18
N LEU A 292 -12.29 16.04 3.07
CA LEU A 292 -12.50 15.58 4.44
C LEU A 292 -13.53 16.41 5.22
N PRO A 293 -13.60 17.76 5.08
CA PRO A 293 -14.61 18.56 5.79
C PRO A 293 -16.06 18.23 5.42
N LEU A 294 -16.29 17.53 4.30
CA LEU A 294 -17.64 17.07 3.92
C LEU A 294 -18.19 16.00 4.87
N ARG A 295 -17.30 15.33 5.62
CA ARG A 295 -17.66 14.37 6.68
C ARG A 295 -16.72 14.53 7.86
N PRO A 296 -17.06 15.35 8.84
CA PRO A 296 -16.22 15.59 10.02
C PRO A 296 -15.85 14.31 10.77
N GLY A 297 -14.63 14.23 11.28
CA GLY A 297 -14.13 13.08 12.03
C GLY A 297 -13.46 12.00 11.20
N MET A 298 -13.58 12.03 9.86
CA MET A 298 -12.87 11.10 8.98
C MET A 298 -11.35 11.23 9.06
N ALA A 299 -10.65 10.11 8.87
CA ALA A 299 -9.20 10.08 8.74
C ALA A 299 -8.76 10.13 7.27
N LEU A 300 -7.67 10.85 6.97
CA LEU A 300 -6.90 10.67 5.75
C LEU A 300 -5.60 9.93 6.06
N SER A 301 -5.34 8.85 5.36
CA SER A 301 -4.13 8.06 5.54
C SER A 301 -3.51 7.66 4.20
N ALA A 302 -2.24 7.25 4.24
CA ALA A 302 -1.57 6.77 3.03
C ALA A 302 -0.65 5.59 3.30
N ALA A 303 -0.62 4.63 2.36
CA ALA A 303 0.46 3.68 2.22
C ALA A 303 1.70 4.41 1.66
N VAL A 304 2.82 4.32 2.38
CA VAL A 304 4.03 5.04 1.99
C VAL A 304 5.22 4.11 1.89
N TRP A 305 6.21 4.53 1.09
CA TRP A 305 7.38 3.73 0.82
C TRP A 305 8.19 3.45 2.10
N PRO A 306 8.81 2.27 2.27
CA PRO A 306 9.41 1.84 3.53
C PRO A 306 10.67 2.63 3.93
N ILE A 307 11.37 3.21 2.95
CA ILE A 307 12.53 4.05 3.17
C ILE A 307 12.17 5.47 2.71
N TYR A 308 12.07 6.42 3.64
CA TYR A 308 11.77 7.81 3.28
C TYR A 308 12.93 8.47 2.54
N LYS A 309 14.11 8.54 3.17
CA LYS A 309 15.39 8.95 2.58
C LYS A 309 16.44 7.91 2.93
N ASP A 310 17.27 7.54 1.98
CA ASP A 310 18.31 6.56 2.24
C ASP A 310 19.44 7.17 3.09
N LYS A 311 19.43 6.85 4.39
CA LYS A 311 20.44 7.25 5.37
C LYS A 311 21.49 6.16 5.60
N TRP A 312 21.27 4.98 5.04
CA TRP A 312 22.05 3.77 5.38
C TRP A 312 22.71 3.10 4.16
N GLY A 313 22.53 3.64 2.96
CA GLY A 313 23.01 3.02 1.72
C GLY A 313 22.26 1.74 1.35
N TRP A 314 20.99 1.62 1.74
CA TRP A 314 20.17 0.44 1.43
C TRP A 314 19.43 0.55 0.10
N VAL A 315 19.44 1.73 -0.50
CA VAL A 315 18.85 1.97 -1.81
C VAL A 315 19.91 1.75 -2.88
N THR A 316 19.63 0.88 -3.83
CA THR A 316 20.51 0.65 -4.96
C THR A 316 19.93 1.31 -6.20
N TYR A 317 20.57 2.35 -6.70
CA TYR A 317 20.17 3.01 -7.94
C TYR A 317 20.33 2.05 -9.12
N GLY A 318 19.33 2.03 -10.00
CA GLY A 318 19.29 1.10 -11.14
C GLY A 318 18.53 -0.21 -10.85
N THR A 319 18.07 -0.39 -9.59
CA THR A 319 17.15 -1.46 -9.21
C THR A 319 15.74 -0.89 -8.96
N THR A 320 14.81 -1.73 -8.55
CA THR A 320 13.44 -1.31 -8.19
C THR A 320 13.31 -0.75 -6.76
N THR A 321 14.41 -0.68 -6.01
CA THR A 321 14.40 -0.22 -4.62
C THR A 321 14.89 1.22 -4.53
N TYR A 322 13.97 2.17 -4.46
CA TYR A 322 14.25 3.59 -4.25
C TYR A 322 13.69 4.07 -2.91
N ALA A 323 14.21 5.22 -2.43
CA ALA A 323 13.61 5.93 -1.31
C ALA A 323 12.34 6.68 -1.76
N GLY A 324 11.33 6.76 -0.89
CA GLY A 324 10.07 7.42 -1.20
C GLY A 324 10.25 8.88 -1.63
N TYR A 325 11.04 9.65 -0.88
CA TYR A 325 11.28 11.07 -1.13
C TYR A 325 11.97 11.35 -2.48
N GLY A 326 13.07 10.66 -2.77
CA GLY A 326 13.90 10.94 -3.95
C GLY A 326 13.56 10.10 -5.17
N GLY A 327 13.03 8.88 -4.97
CA GLY A 327 12.77 7.95 -6.07
C GLY A 327 11.33 7.95 -6.55
N TYR A 328 10.39 8.18 -5.63
CA TYR A 328 8.95 8.17 -5.94
C TYR A 328 8.28 9.52 -5.72
N PHE A 329 9.03 10.54 -5.33
CA PHE A 329 8.56 11.90 -5.04
C PHE A 329 7.39 11.92 -4.05
N GLN A 330 7.45 11.03 -3.06
CA GLN A 330 6.44 10.85 -2.01
C GLN A 330 6.94 11.48 -0.71
N ASP A 331 6.53 12.72 -0.44
CA ASP A 331 6.95 13.47 0.76
C ASP A 331 5.98 13.27 1.93
N CYS A 332 5.89 12.03 2.40
CA CYS A 332 4.95 11.67 3.47
C CYS A 332 5.23 12.42 4.79
N ARG A 333 6.47 12.78 5.09
CA ARG A 333 6.81 13.59 6.28
C ARG A 333 6.40 15.03 6.12
N GLY A 334 6.52 15.58 4.90
CA GLY A 334 5.96 16.88 4.56
C GLY A 334 4.47 16.95 4.81
N TRP A 335 3.71 15.91 4.45
CA TRP A 335 2.26 15.83 4.71
C TRP A 335 1.93 15.76 6.20
N LEU A 336 2.68 14.99 7.00
CA LEU A 336 2.50 14.97 8.46
C LEU A 336 2.82 16.33 9.08
N LYS A 337 3.93 16.96 8.64
CA LYS A 337 4.38 18.27 9.13
C LYS A 337 3.39 19.38 8.81
N SER A 338 2.84 19.41 7.60
CA SER A 338 1.83 20.41 7.19
C SER A 338 0.45 20.13 7.79
N GLY A 339 0.25 18.96 8.40
CA GLY A 339 -1.03 18.58 8.97
C GLY A 339 -2.07 18.09 7.95
N THR A 340 -1.68 17.82 6.71
CA THR A 340 -2.55 17.34 5.62
C THR A 340 -2.67 15.83 5.54
N MET A 341 -2.19 15.12 6.56
CA MET A 341 -2.30 13.67 6.70
C MET A 341 -2.50 13.31 8.16
N ASP A 342 -3.41 12.41 8.48
CA ASP A 342 -3.69 12.01 9.85
C ASP A 342 -2.81 10.86 10.31
N PHE A 343 -2.62 9.85 9.45
CA PHE A 343 -1.62 8.83 9.69
C PHE A 343 -1.01 8.30 8.40
N ILE A 344 0.18 7.76 8.52
CA ILE A 344 0.84 7.02 7.43
C ILE A 344 1.01 5.56 7.82
N ALA A 345 0.96 4.68 6.82
CA ALA A 345 1.27 3.27 6.95
C ALA A 345 2.51 2.94 6.09
N PRO A 346 3.75 3.12 6.64
CA PRO A 346 4.95 2.73 5.91
C PRO A 346 4.95 1.24 5.64
N MET A 347 5.11 0.85 4.37
CA MET A 347 5.13 -0.54 3.91
C MET A 347 6.48 -1.18 4.28
N LEU A 348 6.71 -1.48 5.58
CA LEU A 348 7.98 -1.96 6.14
C LEU A 348 8.24 -3.43 5.78
N TYR A 349 8.07 -3.75 4.51
CA TYR A 349 8.23 -5.07 3.93
C TYR A 349 8.78 -4.94 2.50
N GLY A 350 9.09 -6.06 1.88
CA GLY A 350 9.81 -6.13 0.60
C GLY A 350 11.19 -6.76 0.79
N THR A 351 11.90 -7.03 -0.30
CA THR A 351 13.13 -7.84 -0.29
C THR A 351 14.21 -7.35 0.66
N ALA A 352 14.42 -6.04 0.76
CA ALA A 352 15.45 -5.45 1.62
C ALA A 352 15.07 -5.41 3.11
N VAL A 353 13.78 -5.37 3.44
CA VAL A 353 13.27 -5.16 4.81
C VAL A 353 12.62 -6.43 5.35
N MET A 354 11.97 -7.21 4.50
CA MET A 354 11.11 -8.34 4.89
C MET A 354 11.82 -9.37 5.77
N ASN A 355 13.09 -9.66 5.51
CA ASN A 355 13.86 -10.71 6.20
C ASN A 355 14.72 -10.18 7.35
N SER A 356 14.71 -8.85 7.64
CA SER A 356 15.56 -8.25 8.67
C SER A 356 14.74 -7.54 9.73
N ARG A 357 14.73 -8.09 10.95
CA ARG A 357 14.13 -7.45 12.13
C ARG A 357 14.85 -6.14 12.48
N ASP A 358 16.18 -6.09 12.34
CA ASP A 358 16.97 -4.90 12.67
C ASP A 358 16.64 -3.75 11.72
N ARG A 359 16.53 -4.02 10.41
CA ARG A 359 16.13 -3.02 9.44
C ARG A 359 14.69 -2.56 9.70
N PHE A 360 13.78 -3.47 9.99
CA PHE A 360 12.41 -3.12 10.37
C PHE A 360 12.41 -2.18 11.58
N ASN A 361 13.12 -2.52 12.65
CA ASN A 361 13.20 -1.71 13.85
C ASN A 361 13.81 -0.33 13.58
N THR A 362 14.87 -0.27 12.77
CA THR A 362 15.52 0.99 12.35
C THR A 362 14.54 1.89 11.58
N LEU A 363 13.79 1.34 10.62
CA LEU A 363 12.84 2.11 9.81
C LEU A 363 11.63 2.57 10.62
N VAL A 364 11.10 1.74 11.51
CA VAL A 364 10.03 2.15 12.43
C VAL A 364 10.49 3.34 13.28
N ALA A 365 11.67 3.25 13.90
CA ALA A 365 12.23 4.34 14.70
C ALA A 365 12.43 5.61 13.87
N ASP A 366 12.90 5.48 12.63
CA ASP A 366 13.10 6.61 11.71
C ASP A 366 11.78 7.33 11.38
N PHE A 367 10.69 6.59 11.15
CA PHE A 367 9.37 7.19 10.92
C PHE A 367 8.83 7.90 12.17
N MET A 368 9.10 7.37 13.36
CA MET A 368 8.61 7.97 14.61
C MET A 368 9.28 9.30 14.95
N VAL A 369 10.56 9.49 14.59
CA VAL A 369 11.31 10.73 14.88
C VAL A 369 10.65 11.97 14.26
N GLU A 370 10.06 11.83 13.07
CA GLU A 370 9.46 12.94 12.30
C GLU A 370 7.97 12.69 12.02
N SER A 371 7.24 12.18 13.01
CA SER A 371 5.78 12.01 12.92
C SER A 371 4.99 13.29 13.16
N TYR A 372 5.61 14.33 13.72
CA TYR A 372 5.02 15.65 13.99
C TYR A 372 3.71 15.58 14.78
N GLY A 373 3.60 14.63 15.69
CA GLY A 373 2.39 14.39 16.49
C GLY A 373 1.25 13.69 15.76
N ARG A 374 1.43 13.37 14.46
CA ARG A 374 0.52 12.52 13.69
C ARG A 374 0.80 11.04 13.92
N GLN A 375 -0.12 10.17 13.53
CA GLN A 375 0.02 8.74 13.83
C GLN A 375 0.84 8.01 12.75
N VAL A 376 1.55 6.97 13.19
CA VAL A 376 2.26 6.02 12.33
C VAL A 376 1.75 4.61 12.63
N TYR A 377 1.27 3.92 11.61
CA TYR A 377 0.86 2.53 11.68
C TYR A 377 1.88 1.70 10.91
N ALA A 378 2.68 0.92 11.63
CA ALA A 378 3.72 0.12 11.00
C ALA A 378 3.11 -0.91 10.04
N GLY A 379 3.43 -0.81 8.76
CA GLY A 379 3.01 -1.78 7.76
C GLY A 379 3.80 -3.08 7.89
N ILE A 380 3.13 -4.19 8.07
CA ILE A 380 3.73 -5.51 8.29
C ILE A 380 3.14 -6.50 7.28
N HIS A 381 4.00 -7.16 6.50
CA HIS A 381 3.54 -8.22 5.61
C HIS A 381 3.16 -9.47 6.41
N ALA A 382 2.14 -10.19 5.96
CA ALA A 382 1.73 -11.44 6.62
C ALA A 382 2.45 -12.68 6.07
N ASP A 383 3.21 -12.56 4.98
CA ASP A 383 3.88 -13.69 4.32
C ASP A 383 5.30 -13.95 4.85
N TYR A 384 5.45 -13.99 6.17
CA TYR A 384 6.67 -14.48 6.78
C TYR A 384 6.64 -16.01 6.95
N ALA A 385 7.81 -16.59 7.25
CA ALA A 385 7.97 -18.02 7.46
C ALA A 385 7.11 -18.56 8.62
N SER A 386 6.82 -17.71 9.62
CA SER A 386 5.99 -18.05 10.78
C SER A 386 5.25 -16.83 11.32
N PHE A 387 4.17 -17.07 12.07
CA PHE A 387 3.43 -16.01 12.77
C PHE A 387 4.30 -15.26 13.79
N SER A 388 5.29 -15.92 14.41
CA SER A 388 6.18 -15.27 15.38
C SER A 388 7.00 -14.11 14.76
N GLU A 389 7.20 -14.08 13.44
CA GLU A 389 7.85 -12.96 12.77
C GLU A 389 6.89 -11.74 12.70
N ILE A 390 5.59 -11.97 12.54
CA ILE A 390 4.57 -10.92 12.58
C ILE A 390 4.47 -10.35 13.99
N GLU A 391 4.33 -11.23 14.99
CA GLU A 391 4.23 -10.86 16.39
C GLU A 391 5.45 -10.07 16.87
N ALA A 392 6.67 -10.50 16.48
CA ALA A 392 7.88 -9.78 16.80
C ALA A 392 7.86 -8.34 16.26
N ARG A 393 7.38 -8.13 15.02
CA ARG A 393 7.30 -6.80 14.40
C ARG A 393 6.21 -5.94 15.01
N ILE A 394 5.06 -6.51 15.36
CA ILE A 394 4.02 -5.82 16.14
C ILE A 394 4.63 -5.29 17.44
N ASN A 395 5.36 -6.14 18.17
CA ASN A 395 6.00 -5.76 19.41
C ASN A 395 7.12 -4.73 19.22
N MET A 396 7.86 -4.76 18.10
CA MET A 396 8.82 -3.72 17.74
C MET A 396 8.14 -2.38 17.49
N ALA A 397 7.04 -2.36 16.72
CA ALA A 397 6.26 -1.16 16.46
C ALA A 397 5.71 -0.55 17.76
N ARG A 398 5.19 -1.37 18.67
CA ARG A 398 4.73 -0.94 20.00
C ARG A 398 5.86 -0.30 20.82
N ARG A 399 7.02 -0.94 20.87
CA ARG A 399 8.20 -0.39 21.59
C ARG A 399 8.71 0.91 20.98
N ALA A 400 8.61 1.08 19.68
CA ALA A 400 8.98 2.32 18.99
C ALA A 400 7.94 3.45 19.19
N GLY A 401 6.78 3.17 19.81
CA GLY A 401 5.72 4.15 20.06
C GLY A 401 4.76 4.37 18.89
N CYS A 402 4.71 3.45 17.92
CA CYS A 402 3.68 3.51 16.87
C CYS A 402 2.28 3.42 17.48
N GLN A 403 1.35 4.20 16.95
CA GLN A 403 -0.05 4.19 17.39
C GLN A 403 -0.82 2.99 16.85
N GLY A 404 -0.24 2.24 15.89
CA GLY A 404 -0.87 1.05 15.35
C GLY A 404 0.01 0.26 14.41
N GLN A 405 -0.60 -0.78 13.86
CA GLN A 405 -0.02 -1.60 12.79
C GLN A 405 -1.05 -1.76 11.66
N ALA A 406 -0.54 -1.93 10.45
CA ALA A 406 -1.33 -2.28 9.28
C ALA A 406 -0.78 -3.59 8.69
N ILE A 407 -1.63 -4.62 8.65
CA ILE A 407 -1.22 -5.96 8.21
C ILE A 407 -1.55 -6.13 6.72
N PHE A 408 -0.55 -6.45 5.91
CA PHE A 408 -0.71 -6.72 4.48
C PHE A 408 -0.53 -8.20 4.19
N ALA A 409 -1.54 -8.91 3.79
CA ALA A 409 -2.90 -8.51 3.54
C ALA A 409 -3.88 -9.63 3.96
N TYR A 410 -5.18 -9.35 3.89
CA TYR A 410 -6.25 -10.30 4.22
C TYR A 410 -6.04 -11.68 3.59
N SER A 411 -5.78 -11.73 2.28
CA SER A 411 -5.62 -13.01 1.55
C SER A 411 -4.49 -13.87 2.10
N VAL A 412 -3.41 -13.26 2.58
CA VAL A 412 -2.27 -13.98 3.18
C VAL A 412 -2.60 -14.46 4.59
N VAL A 413 -3.20 -13.58 5.41
CA VAL A 413 -3.65 -13.96 6.77
C VAL A 413 -4.63 -15.12 6.69
N ASP A 414 -5.57 -15.05 5.74
CA ASP A 414 -6.60 -16.07 5.53
C ASP A 414 -6.00 -17.37 5.00
N GLY A 415 -5.14 -17.29 3.98
CA GLY A 415 -4.47 -18.45 3.40
C GLY A 415 -3.56 -19.22 4.37
N LYS A 416 -2.98 -18.52 5.35
CA LYS A 416 -2.15 -19.11 6.42
C LYS A 416 -2.95 -19.50 7.66
N GLY A 417 -4.22 -19.08 7.77
CA GLY A 417 -5.08 -19.36 8.91
C GLY A 417 -4.70 -18.64 10.20
N TYR A 418 -4.03 -17.50 10.14
CA TYR A 418 -3.43 -16.80 11.30
C TYR A 418 -4.43 -16.05 12.20
N TRP A 419 -5.73 -16.24 12.02
CA TRP A 419 -6.75 -15.53 12.78
C TRP A 419 -6.72 -15.82 14.29
N ASP A 420 -6.55 -17.09 14.65
CA ASP A 420 -6.47 -17.51 16.05
C ASP A 420 -5.17 -17.07 16.72
N GLU A 421 -4.06 -17.07 15.97
CA GLU A 421 -2.78 -16.58 16.46
C GLU A 421 -2.81 -15.07 16.76
N PHE A 422 -3.47 -14.25 15.91
CA PHE A 422 -3.70 -12.85 16.24
C PHE A 422 -4.52 -12.72 17.52
N ARG A 423 -5.65 -13.43 17.61
CA ARG A 423 -6.59 -13.37 18.74
C ARG A 423 -5.99 -13.90 20.03
N ALA A 424 -5.20 -14.96 20.01
CA ALA A 424 -4.58 -15.55 21.18
C ALA A 424 -3.26 -14.85 21.58
N GLY A 425 -2.60 -14.19 20.64
CA GLY A 425 -1.30 -13.56 20.78
C GLY A 425 -1.38 -12.02 20.86
N PRO A 426 -0.83 -11.31 19.86
CA PRO A 426 -0.63 -9.86 19.96
C PRO A 426 -1.93 -9.05 20.07
N TYR A 427 -3.06 -9.58 19.64
CA TYR A 427 -4.38 -8.93 19.68
C TYR A 427 -5.34 -9.59 20.69
N ALA A 428 -4.82 -10.28 21.71
CA ALA A 428 -5.65 -10.98 22.69
C ALA A 428 -6.64 -10.06 23.44
N GLN A 429 -6.25 -8.81 23.66
CA GLN A 429 -7.13 -7.82 24.28
C GLN A 429 -7.72 -6.90 23.21
N PRO A 430 -9.04 -6.64 23.18
CA PRO A 430 -9.63 -5.63 22.28
C PRO A 430 -8.98 -4.26 22.46
N ALA A 431 -8.88 -3.50 21.38
CA ALA A 431 -8.32 -2.16 21.39
C ALA A 431 -9.25 -1.16 20.68
N LYS A 432 -9.28 0.08 21.17
CA LYS A 432 -9.94 1.19 20.49
C LYS A 432 -8.99 1.81 19.48
N VAL A 433 -9.53 2.29 18.38
CA VAL A 433 -8.77 3.12 17.44
C VAL A 433 -8.28 4.37 18.18
N PRO A 434 -6.98 4.75 18.04
CA PRO A 434 -6.43 5.91 18.70
C PRO A 434 -7.13 7.20 18.28
N ALA A 435 -7.42 8.05 19.27
CA ALA A 435 -7.99 9.36 19.01
C ALA A 435 -7.05 10.25 18.19
N MET A 436 -7.62 11.14 17.40
CA MET A 436 -6.92 12.15 16.61
C MET A 436 -7.25 13.53 17.18
N PRO A 437 -6.51 14.02 18.17
CA PRO A 437 -6.87 15.22 18.92
C PRO A 437 -6.82 16.53 18.10
N TRP A 438 -6.34 16.45 16.86
CA TRP A 438 -6.33 17.56 15.90
C TRP A 438 -7.58 17.60 14.99
N LYS A 439 -8.52 16.67 15.14
CA LYS A 439 -9.79 16.60 14.39
C LYS A 439 -10.92 17.36 15.09
#